data_1c8e53c54c92a82b890844941d86a169
#
_entry.id   1c8e53c54c92a82b890844941d86a169
#
_cell.length_a   1.000
_cell.length_b   1.000
_cell.length_c   1.000
_cell.angle_alpha   90.00
_cell.angle_beta   90.00
_cell.angle_gamma   90.00
#
_symmetry.space_group_name_H-M   'P 1'
#
loop_
_entity.id
_entity.type
_entity.pdbx_description
1 polymer ?
#
loop_
_entity_poly.entity_id
_entity_poly.type
_entity_poly.pdbx_seq_one_letter_code
_entity_poly.pdbx_strand_id
1 'polypeptide(L)'
;MQELHVTANEAGQRLDKLLAKFLNQAPKSFLYKMMRKKNIVLNGKKCTGNEKLKQGDSIKLFFSDETIEKFSAGTYVTPKKEKINMLPIIYEDEQVLLMNKPVGVLSQKAKDSDVSAVEILINYLIETNQLSKEQFRTFHPSICNRLDRNTSGILVAGKTLPALQEMNRFFKERTIAKYYRCLVKGRVIKNEDYIKGYLVKDQKTNKVSITKKKTEEGVPIETEYCVIQSNDEVSLLEVHLITGKTHQIRAHLASIGHPIIGDYKYGDKQINEMYRQAYGLKSQLLHAYRLEMPSSDGSLAYLNDKKFVAKLPDQFIKICKDKGVL
;
A
#
# COMPACT_ATOMS: atom_id res chain seq x y z
N MET A 1 7.50 37.40 1.67
CA MET A 1 7.06 36.68 2.91
C MET A 1 5.85 35.86 2.57
N GLN A 2 5.83 34.58 2.94
CA GLN A 2 4.70 33.69 2.75
C GLN A 2 4.18 33.16 4.09
N GLU A 3 2.86 33.02 4.22
CA GLU A 3 2.20 32.45 5.39
C GLU A 3 1.38 31.23 4.96
N LEU A 4 1.54 30.14 5.74
CA LEU A 4 0.77 28.90 5.57
C LEU A 4 -0.14 28.74 6.78
N HIS A 5 -1.42 28.50 6.52
CA HIS A 5 -2.41 28.17 7.55
C HIS A 5 -2.63 26.66 7.58
N VAL A 6 -2.46 26.07 8.75
CA VAL A 6 -2.67 24.64 8.96
C VAL A 6 -4.15 24.34 8.99
N THR A 7 -4.62 23.57 8.02
CA THR A 7 -6.00 23.09 7.96
C THR A 7 -6.16 21.76 8.73
N ALA A 8 -7.37 21.23 8.78
CA ALA A 8 -7.61 19.90 9.36
C ALA A 8 -6.77 18.80 8.69
N ASN A 9 -6.44 18.98 7.39
CA ASN A 9 -5.68 17.99 6.62
C ASN A 9 -4.17 17.99 6.93
N GLU A 10 -3.61 19.10 7.37
CA GLU A 10 -2.20 19.18 7.80
C GLU A 10 -2.02 18.97 9.29
N ALA A 11 -3.08 19.09 10.09
CA ALA A 11 -3.02 18.90 11.53
C ALA A 11 -2.54 17.50 11.93
N GLY A 12 -1.76 17.44 13.01
CA GLY A 12 -1.18 16.18 13.51
C GLY A 12 0.17 15.79 12.88
N GLN A 13 0.60 16.41 11.76
CA GLN A 13 1.96 16.20 11.24
C GLN A 13 2.99 17.07 11.97
N ARG A 14 4.26 16.70 11.88
CA ARG A 14 5.35 17.52 12.40
C ARG A 14 5.66 18.68 11.46
N LEU A 15 6.03 19.82 12.02
CA LEU A 15 6.40 21.01 11.26
C LEU A 15 7.52 20.73 10.22
N ASP A 16 8.59 19.99 10.60
CA ASP A 16 9.68 19.66 9.69
C ASP A 16 9.20 18.82 8.48
N LYS A 17 8.18 17.99 8.68
CA LYS A 17 7.61 17.16 7.60
C LYS A 17 6.75 17.97 6.64
N LEU A 18 5.97 18.92 7.16
CA LEU A 18 5.21 19.84 6.32
C LEU A 18 6.17 20.71 5.48
N LEU A 19 7.17 21.30 6.13
CA LEU A 19 8.17 22.15 5.45
C LEU A 19 8.96 21.40 4.39
N ALA A 20 9.34 20.13 4.65
CA ALA A 20 10.05 19.30 3.66
C ALA A 20 9.19 18.93 2.44
N LYS A 21 7.87 18.98 2.53
CA LYS A 21 6.97 18.83 1.38
C LYS A 21 6.80 20.14 0.66
N PHE A 22 6.56 21.21 1.39
CA PHE A 22 6.33 22.54 0.84
C PHE A 22 7.57 23.12 0.13
N LEU A 23 8.76 22.95 0.71
CA LEU A 23 10.07 23.31 0.16
C LEU A 23 10.85 22.04 -0.19
N ASN A 24 10.32 21.26 -1.12
CA ASN A 24 10.77 19.89 -1.43
C ASN A 24 12.20 19.79 -2.00
N GLN A 25 12.74 20.88 -2.54
CA GLN A 25 14.12 20.99 -3.01
C GLN A 25 15.08 21.53 -1.94
N ALA A 26 14.57 21.96 -0.78
CA ALA A 26 15.42 22.47 0.28
C ALA A 26 16.09 21.34 1.06
N PRO A 27 17.43 21.39 1.24
CA PRO A 27 18.11 20.46 2.14
C PRO A 27 17.54 20.57 3.58
N LYS A 28 17.41 19.45 4.27
CA LYS A 28 16.93 19.44 5.67
C LYS A 28 17.75 20.36 6.56
N SER A 29 19.07 20.40 6.38
CA SER A 29 19.96 21.29 7.12
C SER A 29 19.61 22.77 6.93
N PHE A 30 19.18 23.16 5.72
CA PHE A 30 18.69 24.51 5.44
C PHE A 30 17.44 24.83 6.25
N LEU A 31 16.42 23.94 6.25
CA LEU A 31 15.18 24.13 7.00
C LEU A 31 15.46 24.35 8.50
N TYR A 32 16.27 23.47 9.09
CA TYR A 32 16.64 23.60 10.51
C TYR A 32 17.45 24.86 10.83
N LYS A 33 18.36 25.29 9.88
CA LYS A 33 19.08 26.56 10.01
C LYS A 33 18.12 27.75 9.99
N MET A 34 17.09 27.73 9.12
CA MET A 34 16.12 28.82 8.99
C MET A 34 15.19 28.91 10.22
N MET A 35 14.77 27.80 10.79
CA MET A 35 14.02 27.77 12.07
C MET A 35 14.85 28.34 13.22
N ARG A 36 16.13 27.97 13.33
CA ARG A 36 17.04 28.54 14.35
C ARG A 36 17.22 30.06 14.23
N LYS A 37 17.27 30.57 13.00
CA LYS A 37 17.41 32.00 12.70
C LYS A 37 16.09 32.79 12.78
N LYS A 38 14.97 32.14 13.13
CA LYS A 38 13.61 32.71 13.12
C LYS A 38 13.13 33.17 11.73
N ASN A 39 13.76 32.70 10.66
CA ASN A 39 13.27 32.92 9.29
C ASN A 39 12.09 32.00 8.95
N ILE A 40 11.87 30.97 9.78
CA ILE A 40 10.65 30.16 9.84
C ILE A 40 10.16 30.21 11.30
N VAL A 41 8.90 30.59 11.48
CA VAL A 41 8.28 30.67 12.80
C VAL A 41 6.91 29.98 12.78
N LEU A 42 6.53 29.41 13.93
CA LEU A 42 5.22 28.84 14.18
C LEU A 42 4.47 29.71 15.18
N ASN A 43 3.29 30.22 14.80
CA ASN A 43 2.49 31.15 15.65
C ASN A 43 3.31 32.33 16.17
N GLY A 44 4.17 32.90 15.32
CA GLY A 44 5.07 34.01 15.69
C GLY A 44 6.24 33.63 16.58
N LYS A 45 6.39 32.37 16.99
CA LYS A 45 7.44 31.91 17.92
C LYS A 45 8.51 31.10 17.19
N LYS A 46 9.72 31.08 17.75
CA LYS A 46 10.81 30.22 17.32
C LYS A 46 10.38 28.75 17.41
N CYS A 47 10.72 27.97 16.40
CA CYS A 47 10.39 26.54 16.30
C CYS A 47 11.63 25.67 16.09
N THR A 48 11.50 24.37 16.32
CA THR A 48 12.57 23.37 16.24
C THR A 48 12.34 22.35 15.12
N GLY A 49 11.09 22.28 14.58
CA GLY A 49 10.66 21.34 13.57
C GLY A 49 9.97 20.08 14.11
N ASN A 50 10.07 19.83 15.43
CA ASN A 50 9.45 18.65 16.05
C ASN A 50 8.00 18.90 16.50
N GLU A 51 7.54 20.14 16.44
CA GLU A 51 6.21 20.55 16.86
C GLU A 51 5.16 19.80 16.04
N LYS A 52 4.18 19.20 16.71
CA LYS A 52 2.96 18.67 16.08
C LYS A 52 2.03 19.84 15.80
N LEU A 53 1.72 20.03 14.55
CA LEU A 53 0.85 21.09 14.06
C LEU A 53 -0.60 20.85 14.49
N LYS A 54 -1.30 21.93 14.83
CA LYS A 54 -2.72 21.94 15.14
C LYS A 54 -3.48 22.72 14.07
N GLN A 55 -4.73 22.39 13.85
CA GLN A 55 -5.59 23.20 13.01
C GLN A 55 -5.64 24.66 13.50
N GLY A 56 -5.49 25.60 12.58
CA GLY A 56 -5.41 27.01 12.88
C GLY A 56 -4.00 27.55 13.15
N ASP A 57 -2.98 26.68 13.26
CA ASP A 57 -1.59 27.14 13.35
C ASP A 57 -1.19 27.95 12.11
N SER A 58 -0.38 29.01 12.34
CA SER A 58 0.21 29.85 11.30
C SER A 58 1.72 29.62 11.22
N ILE A 59 2.21 29.30 10.02
CA ILE A 59 3.64 29.13 9.71
C ILE A 59 4.05 30.27 8.81
N LYS A 60 4.91 31.19 9.32
CA LYS A 60 5.45 32.29 8.53
C LYS A 60 6.85 31.98 8.02
N LEU A 61 7.05 32.21 6.72
CA LEU A 61 8.31 32.01 6.01
C LEU A 61 8.83 33.38 5.55
N PHE A 62 9.88 33.87 6.21
CA PHE A 62 10.53 35.14 5.88
C PHE A 62 11.59 34.92 4.81
N PHE A 63 11.14 34.49 3.61
CA PHE A 63 11.97 34.32 2.42
C PHE A 63 11.51 35.24 1.30
N SER A 64 12.40 35.53 0.34
CA SER A 64 12.01 36.13 -0.93
C SER A 64 11.22 35.12 -1.77
N ASP A 65 10.37 35.62 -2.66
CA ASP A 65 9.57 34.75 -3.55
C ASP A 65 10.46 33.88 -4.43
N GLU A 66 11.59 34.41 -4.92
CA GLU A 66 12.63 33.65 -5.65
C GLU A 66 13.17 32.46 -4.84
N THR A 67 13.40 32.65 -3.53
CA THR A 67 13.87 31.56 -2.65
C THR A 67 12.80 30.48 -2.49
N ILE A 68 11.55 30.88 -2.36
CA ILE A 68 10.42 29.95 -2.24
C ILE A 68 10.24 29.18 -3.53
N GLU A 69 10.25 29.87 -4.69
CA GLU A 69 10.16 29.22 -6.00
C GLU A 69 11.30 28.26 -6.24
N LYS A 70 12.54 28.66 -5.96
CA LYS A 70 13.72 27.80 -6.10
C LYS A 70 13.59 26.50 -5.29
N PHE A 71 13.08 26.56 -4.07
CA PHE A 71 12.98 25.39 -3.19
C PHE A 71 11.66 24.65 -3.30
N SER A 72 10.66 25.20 -3.97
CA SER A 72 9.39 24.53 -4.27
C SER A 72 9.25 24.14 -5.75
N ALA A 73 10.26 24.37 -6.57
CA ALA A 73 10.29 23.99 -7.97
C ALA A 73 10.19 22.47 -8.12
N GLY A 74 9.34 22.02 -9.03
CA GLY A 74 9.17 20.59 -9.33
C GLY A 74 8.09 19.88 -8.52
N THR A 75 7.32 20.57 -7.66
CA THR A 75 6.20 20.00 -6.92
C THR A 75 5.04 19.56 -7.85
N TYR A 76 5.09 19.98 -9.08
CA TYR A 76 4.12 19.61 -10.12
C TYR A 76 4.80 18.77 -11.20
N VAL A 77 4.99 17.50 -10.92
CA VAL A 77 4.93 16.55 -12.01
C VAL A 77 3.45 16.55 -12.41
N THR A 78 3.08 17.44 -13.35
CA THR A 78 1.89 17.17 -14.14
C THR A 78 2.09 15.78 -14.69
N PRO A 79 1.20 14.83 -14.40
CA PRO A 79 1.28 13.53 -15.02
C PRO A 79 1.41 13.80 -16.51
N LYS A 80 2.30 13.09 -17.20
CA LYS A 80 2.31 13.11 -18.66
C LYS A 80 0.86 12.98 -19.10
N LYS A 81 0.43 13.75 -20.11
CA LYS A 81 -0.94 13.83 -20.68
C LYS A 81 -1.53 12.50 -21.18
N GLU A 82 -0.93 11.37 -20.87
CA GLU A 82 -1.53 10.07 -21.08
C GLU A 82 -2.65 9.92 -20.04
N LYS A 83 -3.87 9.75 -20.51
CA LYS A 83 -5.04 9.42 -19.65
C LYS A 83 -4.69 8.18 -18.84
N ILE A 84 -4.29 8.38 -17.60
CA ILE A 84 -4.05 7.30 -16.67
C ILE A 84 -5.43 6.87 -16.17
N ASN A 85 -5.92 5.74 -16.67
CA ASN A 85 -7.20 5.22 -16.22
C ASN A 85 -7.17 4.90 -14.73
N MET A 86 -8.17 5.39 -14.01
CA MET A 86 -8.36 5.05 -12.60
C MET A 86 -8.53 3.55 -12.41
N LEU A 87 -7.98 3.01 -11.32
CA LEU A 87 -8.22 1.63 -10.90
C LEU A 87 -9.70 1.47 -10.48
N PRO A 88 -10.31 0.28 -10.68
CA PRO A 88 -11.67 0.05 -10.23
C PRO A 88 -11.83 0.36 -8.74
N ILE A 89 -12.80 1.20 -8.40
CA ILE A 89 -13.09 1.63 -7.02
C ILE A 89 -13.98 0.58 -6.36
N ILE A 90 -13.61 0.16 -5.15
CA ILE A 90 -14.39 -0.72 -4.29
C ILE A 90 -15.24 0.10 -3.33
N TYR A 91 -14.65 1.14 -2.76
CA TYR A 91 -15.29 2.06 -1.83
C TYR A 91 -14.57 3.40 -1.86
N GLU A 92 -15.32 4.47 -1.75
CA GLU A 92 -14.79 5.82 -1.63
C GLU A 92 -15.69 6.68 -0.74
N ASP A 93 -15.05 7.48 0.10
CA ASP A 93 -15.67 8.57 0.85
C ASP A 93 -14.71 9.79 0.91
N GLU A 94 -14.97 10.74 1.78
CA GLU A 94 -14.14 11.94 1.93
C GLU A 94 -12.75 11.64 2.51
N GLN A 95 -12.57 10.53 3.24
CA GLN A 95 -11.36 10.23 3.99
C GLN A 95 -10.52 9.11 3.39
N VAL A 96 -11.14 8.10 2.81
CA VAL A 96 -10.45 6.91 2.29
C VAL A 96 -10.92 6.54 0.89
N LEU A 97 -10.05 5.84 0.17
CA LEU A 97 -10.34 5.23 -1.12
C LEU A 97 -9.80 3.79 -1.14
N LEU A 98 -10.65 2.83 -1.45
CA LEU A 98 -10.30 1.43 -1.64
C LEU A 98 -10.40 1.08 -3.12
N MET A 99 -9.30 0.58 -3.69
CA MET A 99 -9.18 0.27 -5.13
C MET A 99 -8.92 -1.22 -5.33
N ASN A 100 -9.44 -1.78 -6.42
CA ASN A 100 -9.10 -3.14 -6.87
C ASN A 100 -7.94 -3.06 -7.85
N LYS A 101 -6.71 -3.23 -7.37
CA LYS A 101 -5.49 -3.19 -8.19
C LYS A 101 -5.44 -4.40 -9.13
N PRO A 102 -5.32 -4.24 -10.44
CA PRO A 102 -5.06 -5.36 -11.36
C PRO A 102 -3.62 -5.85 -11.24
N VAL A 103 -3.34 -7.01 -11.82
CA VAL A 103 -1.97 -7.50 -12.02
C VAL A 103 -1.19 -6.56 -12.93
N GLY A 104 0.13 -6.52 -12.78
CA GLY A 104 1.03 -5.71 -13.60
C GLY A 104 1.24 -4.28 -13.12
N VAL A 105 0.32 -3.71 -12.33
CA VAL A 105 0.44 -2.37 -11.76
C VAL A 105 1.30 -2.40 -10.49
N LEU A 106 2.24 -1.47 -10.39
CA LEU A 106 3.04 -1.27 -9.18
C LEU A 106 2.21 -0.57 -8.09
N SER A 107 2.37 -0.97 -6.84
CA SER A 107 1.78 -0.24 -5.71
C SER A 107 2.44 1.13 -5.51
N GLN A 108 3.77 1.17 -5.58
CA GLN A 108 4.61 2.37 -5.51
C GLN A 108 5.68 2.30 -6.60
N LYS A 109 6.19 3.45 -7.07
CA LYS A 109 7.30 3.50 -8.03
C LYS A 109 8.53 2.76 -7.51
N ALA A 110 9.18 2.05 -8.41
CA ALA A 110 10.52 1.52 -8.23
C ALA A 110 11.57 2.42 -8.90
N LYS A 111 11.17 3.13 -9.98
CA LYS A 111 11.98 4.11 -10.74
C LYS A 111 11.11 5.34 -11.02
N ASP A 112 11.73 6.48 -11.27
CA ASP A 112 11.01 7.74 -11.54
C ASP A 112 10.10 7.68 -12.77
N SER A 113 10.47 6.84 -13.76
CA SER A 113 9.68 6.64 -14.99
C SER A 113 8.44 5.74 -14.80
N ASP A 114 8.31 5.06 -13.66
CA ASP A 114 7.20 4.14 -13.42
C ASP A 114 5.90 4.91 -13.15
N VAL A 115 4.78 4.32 -13.59
CA VAL A 115 3.44 4.70 -13.15
C VAL A 115 2.98 3.67 -12.11
N SER A 116 2.60 4.13 -10.93
CA SER A 116 2.13 3.25 -9.85
C SER A 116 0.73 3.64 -9.38
N ALA A 117 0.14 2.82 -8.52
CA ALA A 117 -1.17 3.10 -7.94
C ALA A 117 -1.21 4.44 -7.18
N VAL A 118 -0.07 4.91 -6.64
CA VAL A 118 0.01 6.22 -5.97
C VAL A 118 -0.18 7.36 -6.98
N GLU A 119 0.48 7.31 -8.15
CA GLU A 119 0.32 8.34 -9.18
C GLU A 119 -1.09 8.31 -9.77
N ILE A 120 -1.65 7.12 -9.98
CA ILE A 120 -3.04 6.95 -10.45
C ILE A 120 -4.01 7.60 -9.44
N LEU A 121 -3.83 7.33 -8.15
CA LEU A 121 -4.61 7.94 -7.06
C LEU A 121 -4.52 9.47 -7.08
N ILE A 122 -3.30 10.02 -7.12
CA ILE A 122 -3.07 11.48 -7.08
C ILE A 122 -3.75 12.14 -8.28
N ASN A 123 -3.58 11.57 -9.49
CA ASN A 123 -4.22 12.08 -10.70
C ASN A 123 -5.73 12.09 -10.59
N TYR A 124 -6.31 10.99 -10.15
CA TYR A 124 -7.74 10.88 -9.93
C TYR A 124 -8.27 11.96 -8.98
N LEU A 125 -7.62 12.16 -7.83
CA LEU A 125 -8.04 13.16 -6.86
C LEU A 125 -7.93 14.59 -7.39
N ILE A 126 -6.93 14.88 -8.24
CA ILE A 126 -6.78 16.19 -8.89
C ILE A 126 -7.84 16.36 -9.98
N GLU A 127 -8.06 15.39 -10.85
CA GLU A 127 -9.03 15.45 -11.95
C GLU A 127 -10.48 15.56 -11.43
N THR A 128 -10.77 14.96 -10.28
CA THR A 128 -12.09 15.05 -9.64
C THR A 128 -12.25 16.24 -8.68
N ASN A 129 -11.27 17.15 -8.65
CA ASN A 129 -11.23 18.33 -7.76
C ASN A 129 -11.30 17.99 -6.25
N GLN A 130 -10.87 16.78 -5.86
CA GLN A 130 -10.80 16.36 -4.47
C GLN A 130 -9.46 16.72 -3.80
N LEU A 131 -8.47 17.08 -4.60
CA LEU A 131 -7.15 17.53 -4.16
C LEU A 131 -6.75 18.75 -4.99
N SER A 132 -6.62 19.92 -4.34
CA SER A 132 -6.10 21.09 -5.01
C SER A 132 -4.57 21.02 -5.12
N LYS A 133 -4.01 21.82 -6.05
CA LYS A 133 -2.55 21.93 -6.21
C LYS A 133 -1.89 22.50 -4.95
N GLU A 134 -2.54 23.41 -4.28
CA GLU A 134 -2.09 24.04 -3.03
C GLU A 134 -2.04 23.01 -1.91
N GLN A 135 -3.09 22.21 -1.74
CA GLN A 135 -3.14 21.12 -0.77
C GLN A 135 -2.07 20.07 -1.03
N PHE A 136 -1.79 19.76 -2.32
CA PHE A 136 -0.75 18.81 -2.67
C PHE A 136 0.67 19.26 -2.24
N ARG A 137 0.91 20.58 -2.08
CA ARG A 137 2.19 21.10 -1.57
C ARG A 137 2.46 20.75 -0.11
N THR A 138 1.43 20.50 0.67
CA THR A 138 1.53 20.27 2.12
C THR A 138 1.15 18.85 2.54
N PHE A 139 0.27 18.21 1.75
CA PHE A 139 -0.17 16.84 1.97
C PHE A 139 -0.13 16.02 0.68
N HIS A 140 0.46 14.82 0.76
CA HIS A 140 0.47 13.86 -0.34
C HIS A 140 -0.39 12.65 0.03
N PRO A 141 -1.57 12.46 -0.58
CA PRO A 141 -2.33 11.22 -0.48
C PRO A 141 -1.46 10.03 -0.86
N SER A 142 -1.63 8.91 -0.18
CA SER A 142 -0.84 7.71 -0.44
C SER A 142 -1.61 6.45 -0.06
N ILE A 143 -1.10 5.32 -0.55
CA ILE A 143 -1.61 4.01 -0.17
C ILE A 143 -1.09 3.60 1.21
N CYS A 144 -1.91 2.85 1.95
CA CYS A 144 -1.64 2.38 3.31
C CYS A 144 -1.09 0.95 3.35
N ASN A 145 -1.32 0.17 2.29
CA ASN A 145 -0.77 -1.18 2.12
C ASN A 145 -0.13 -1.34 0.74
N ARG A 146 0.65 -2.38 0.57
CA ARG A 146 1.29 -2.70 -0.71
C ARG A 146 0.96 -4.12 -1.11
N LEU A 147 0.77 -4.30 -2.40
CA LEU A 147 0.71 -5.60 -3.06
C LEU A 147 1.89 -5.75 -4.00
N ASP A 148 2.35 -6.97 -4.23
CA ASP A 148 3.34 -7.24 -5.27
C ASP A 148 2.79 -6.78 -6.64
N ARG A 149 3.66 -6.47 -7.60
CA ARG A 149 3.27 -6.05 -8.95
C ARG A 149 2.23 -6.99 -9.56
N ASN A 150 2.44 -8.29 -9.42
CA ASN A 150 1.61 -9.34 -10.00
C ASN A 150 0.56 -9.92 -9.04
N THR A 151 0.33 -9.31 -7.89
CA THR A 151 -0.78 -9.61 -6.99
C THR A 151 -1.88 -8.57 -7.21
N SER A 152 -3.09 -9.02 -7.45
CA SER A 152 -4.27 -8.17 -7.60
C SER A 152 -5.03 -7.98 -6.29
N GLY A 153 -6.01 -7.07 -6.25
CA GLY A 153 -6.93 -6.91 -5.14
C GLY A 153 -6.81 -5.60 -4.38
N ILE A 154 -7.26 -5.59 -3.12
CA ILE A 154 -7.52 -4.38 -2.34
C ILE A 154 -6.24 -3.60 -2.04
N LEU A 155 -6.18 -2.37 -2.57
CA LEU A 155 -5.30 -1.31 -2.10
C LEU A 155 -6.13 -0.24 -1.38
N VAL A 156 -5.68 0.14 -0.20
CA VAL A 156 -6.30 1.17 0.63
C VAL A 156 -5.47 2.44 0.55
N ALA A 157 -6.12 3.57 0.34
CA ALA A 157 -5.50 4.89 0.34
C ALA A 157 -6.18 5.83 1.34
N GLY A 158 -5.38 6.68 1.98
CA GLY A 158 -5.88 7.80 2.76
C GLY A 158 -5.93 9.07 1.92
N LYS A 159 -7.10 9.70 1.83
CA LYS A 159 -7.33 10.96 1.12
C LYS A 159 -7.04 12.18 2.01
N THR A 160 -7.06 11.99 3.31
CA THR A 160 -6.70 13.00 4.33
C THR A 160 -5.56 12.51 5.21
N LEU A 161 -4.84 13.42 5.83
CA LEU A 161 -3.72 13.04 6.72
C LEU A 161 -4.18 12.23 7.94
N PRO A 162 -5.26 12.61 8.66
CA PRO A 162 -5.77 11.82 9.78
C PRO A 162 -6.13 10.38 9.36
N ALA A 163 -6.87 10.22 8.26
CA ALA A 163 -7.25 8.90 7.74
C ALA A 163 -6.02 8.08 7.32
N LEU A 164 -5.04 8.71 6.65
CA LEU A 164 -3.78 8.05 6.26
C LEU A 164 -3.01 7.57 7.49
N GLN A 165 -2.93 8.38 8.54
CA GLN A 165 -2.22 8.03 9.78
C GLN A 165 -2.92 6.90 10.53
N GLU A 166 -4.25 6.97 10.67
CA GLU A 166 -5.02 5.96 11.36
C GLU A 166 -5.03 4.63 10.61
N MET A 167 -5.24 4.65 9.30
CA MET A 167 -5.17 3.46 8.48
C MET A 167 -3.78 2.81 8.54
N ASN A 168 -2.70 3.61 8.46
CA ASN A 168 -1.34 3.11 8.64
C ASN A 168 -1.11 2.50 10.03
N ARG A 169 -1.73 3.04 11.07
CA ARG A 169 -1.72 2.46 12.42
C ARG A 169 -2.36 1.08 12.41
N PHE A 170 -3.55 0.92 11.84
CA PHE A 170 -4.23 -0.37 11.73
C PHE A 170 -3.38 -1.44 11.03
N PHE A 171 -2.73 -1.08 9.91
CA PHE A 171 -1.82 -2.00 9.22
C PHE A 171 -0.57 -2.34 10.04
N LYS A 172 0.02 -1.35 10.74
CA LYS A 172 1.22 -1.53 11.57
C LYS A 172 0.94 -2.38 12.80
N GLU A 173 -0.18 -2.13 13.48
CA GLU A 173 -0.62 -2.84 14.68
C GLU A 173 -1.31 -4.17 14.35
N ARG A 174 -1.58 -4.42 13.05
CA ARG A 174 -2.23 -5.64 12.55
C ARG A 174 -3.65 -5.85 13.08
N THR A 175 -4.33 -4.77 13.40
CA THR A 175 -5.72 -4.80 13.84
C THR A 175 -6.70 -4.98 12.69
N ILE A 176 -6.29 -4.61 11.47
CA ILE A 176 -7.05 -4.83 10.24
C ILE A 176 -6.81 -6.24 9.70
N ALA A 177 -7.90 -7.01 9.50
CA ALA A 177 -7.79 -8.37 8.98
C ALA A 177 -7.76 -8.38 7.44
N LYS A 178 -6.84 -9.17 6.88
CA LYS A 178 -6.55 -9.23 5.43
C LYS A 178 -6.69 -10.66 4.93
N TYR A 179 -7.64 -10.87 4.04
CA TYR A 179 -7.91 -12.18 3.44
C TYR A 179 -7.59 -12.18 1.95
N TYR A 180 -6.91 -13.21 1.53
CA TYR A 180 -6.53 -13.43 0.14
C TYR A 180 -7.21 -14.68 -0.40
N ARG A 181 -7.47 -14.70 -1.69
CA ARG A 181 -7.83 -15.91 -2.45
C ARG A 181 -6.63 -16.33 -3.27
N CYS A 182 -6.31 -17.61 -3.28
CA CYS A 182 -5.26 -18.14 -4.14
C CYS A 182 -5.58 -19.56 -4.61
N LEU A 183 -5.10 -19.87 -5.81
CA LEU A 183 -5.16 -21.23 -6.36
C LEU A 183 -3.77 -21.85 -6.24
N VAL A 184 -3.69 -22.99 -5.55
CA VAL A 184 -2.43 -23.69 -5.30
C VAL A 184 -2.39 -25.06 -5.95
N LYS A 185 -1.18 -25.60 -6.17
CA LYS A 185 -0.92 -26.94 -6.68
C LYS A 185 -1.39 -28.02 -5.72
N GLY A 186 -2.11 -29.02 -6.25
CA GLY A 186 -2.46 -30.25 -5.57
C GLY A 186 -3.55 -30.11 -4.52
N ARG A 187 -3.97 -31.25 -4.01
CA ARG A 187 -4.96 -31.34 -2.93
C ARG A 187 -4.33 -30.96 -1.60
N VAL A 188 -4.83 -29.90 -0.98
CA VAL A 188 -4.50 -29.55 0.41
C VAL A 188 -5.33 -30.43 1.34
N ILE A 189 -4.66 -31.26 2.12
CA ILE A 189 -5.33 -32.27 2.97
C ILE A 189 -5.99 -31.68 4.21
N LYS A 190 -5.31 -30.72 4.86
CA LYS A 190 -5.86 -30.02 6.01
C LYS A 190 -6.83 -28.95 5.56
N ASN A 191 -8.09 -29.05 5.95
CA ASN A 191 -9.11 -28.04 5.58
C ASN A 191 -8.77 -26.64 6.11
N GLU A 192 -8.07 -26.54 7.23
CA GLU A 192 -7.55 -25.32 7.81
C GLU A 192 -6.21 -25.57 8.49
N ASP A 193 -5.32 -24.60 8.46
CA ASP A 193 -4.05 -24.68 9.18
C ASP A 193 -3.53 -23.28 9.52
N TYR A 194 -2.81 -23.19 10.63
CA TYR A 194 -2.13 -22.00 11.10
C TYR A 194 -0.63 -22.25 11.03
N ILE A 195 0.00 -21.72 9.98
CA ILE A 195 1.40 -22.00 9.71
C ILE A 195 2.30 -20.86 10.22
N LYS A 196 3.37 -21.24 10.93
CA LYS A 196 4.39 -20.37 11.49
C LYS A 196 5.75 -20.67 10.87
N GLY A 197 6.59 -19.66 10.78
CA GLY A 197 7.95 -19.81 10.32
C GLY A 197 8.76 -18.54 10.47
N TYR A 198 9.97 -18.58 9.97
CA TYR A 198 10.86 -17.43 9.91
C TYR A 198 11.20 -17.16 8.45
N LEU A 199 10.98 -15.93 8.02
CA LEU A 199 11.26 -15.47 6.66
C LEU A 199 12.64 -14.84 6.63
N VAL A 200 13.52 -15.38 5.80
CA VAL A 200 14.86 -14.83 5.51
C VAL A 200 14.85 -14.26 4.11
N LYS A 201 15.29 -13.02 3.95
CA LYS A 201 15.33 -12.32 2.67
C LYS A 201 16.73 -12.26 2.10
N ASP A 202 16.92 -12.81 0.91
CA ASP A 202 18.10 -12.57 0.10
C ASP A 202 18.02 -11.17 -0.56
N GLN A 203 18.90 -10.29 -0.16
CA GLN A 203 18.96 -8.90 -0.63
C GLN A 203 19.33 -8.81 -2.13
N LYS A 204 20.15 -9.74 -2.64
CA LYS A 204 20.63 -9.70 -4.05
C LYS A 204 19.55 -10.15 -5.04
N THR A 205 18.86 -11.23 -4.73
CA THR A 205 17.85 -11.83 -5.62
C THR A 205 16.44 -11.36 -5.31
N ASN A 206 16.27 -10.64 -4.20
CA ASN A 206 14.95 -10.26 -3.67
C ASN A 206 14.01 -11.48 -3.46
N LYS A 207 14.60 -12.69 -3.32
CA LYS A 207 13.92 -13.94 -2.96
C LYS A 207 13.80 -14.03 -1.44
N VAL A 208 12.78 -14.72 -0.97
CA VAL A 208 12.66 -15.07 0.44
C VAL A 208 12.62 -16.59 0.57
N SER A 209 13.15 -17.10 1.65
CA SER A 209 13.07 -18.51 2.07
C SER A 209 12.40 -18.60 3.43
N ILE A 210 11.76 -19.74 3.69
CA ILE A 210 11.10 -20.00 4.96
C ILE A 210 11.87 -21.07 5.71
N THR A 211 12.12 -20.82 6.99
CA THR A 211 12.75 -21.78 7.92
C THR A 211 11.83 -22.02 9.12
N LYS A 212 11.83 -23.26 9.65
CA LYS A 212 11.11 -23.59 10.90
C LYS A 212 11.88 -23.15 12.13
N LYS A 213 13.20 -23.08 12.05
CA LYS A 213 14.08 -22.68 13.15
C LYS A 213 14.36 -21.17 13.08
N LYS A 214 14.39 -20.53 14.24
CA LYS A 214 14.79 -19.12 14.35
C LYS A 214 16.26 -18.97 13.92
N THR A 215 16.52 -17.99 13.05
CA THR A 215 17.85 -17.55 12.65
C THR A 215 18.02 -16.08 13.03
N GLU A 216 19.26 -15.57 13.06
CA GLU A 216 19.52 -14.17 13.41
C GLU A 216 18.80 -13.19 12.46
N GLU A 217 18.75 -13.51 11.16
CA GLU A 217 18.10 -12.67 10.13
C GLU A 217 16.63 -13.03 9.92
N GLY A 218 16.14 -14.11 10.53
CA GLY A 218 14.79 -14.64 10.33
C GLY A 218 13.72 -13.81 11.02
N VAL A 219 12.81 -13.22 10.23
CA VAL A 219 11.66 -12.47 10.74
C VAL A 219 10.48 -13.42 10.94
N PRO A 220 9.85 -13.48 12.13
CA PRO A 220 8.71 -14.35 12.36
C PRO A 220 7.53 -13.98 11.46
N ILE A 221 6.91 -15.00 10.89
CA ILE A 221 5.74 -14.90 10.04
C ILE A 221 4.65 -15.87 10.46
N GLU A 222 3.40 -15.44 10.27
CA GLU A 222 2.20 -16.18 10.61
C GLU A 222 1.18 -16.03 9.50
N THR A 223 0.64 -17.16 9.05
CA THR A 223 -0.36 -17.24 7.97
C THR A 223 -1.36 -18.33 8.33
N GLU A 224 -2.62 -18.02 8.22
CA GLU A 224 -3.71 -18.97 8.38
C GLU A 224 -4.37 -19.21 7.03
N TYR A 225 -4.84 -20.40 6.76
CA TYR A 225 -5.65 -20.66 5.56
C TYR A 225 -6.79 -21.60 5.86
N CYS A 226 -7.84 -21.49 5.06
CA CYS A 226 -8.89 -22.51 4.94
C CYS A 226 -9.06 -22.90 3.46
N VAL A 227 -9.37 -24.17 3.24
CA VAL A 227 -9.70 -24.73 1.92
C VAL A 227 -11.15 -24.41 1.61
N ILE A 228 -11.39 -23.73 0.48
CA ILE A 228 -12.74 -23.47 0.01
C ILE A 228 -13.25 -24.67 -0.79
N GLN A 229 -12.44 -25.11 -1.73
CA GLN A 229 -12.69 -26.25 -2.59
C GLN A 229 -11.37 -26.86 -3.06
N SER A 230 -11.31 -28.17 -3.23
CA SER A 230 -10.12 -28.85 -3.72
C SER A 230 -10.44 -30.08 -4.54
N ASN A 231 -9.53 -30.43 -5.43
CA ASN A 231 -9.49 -31.72 -6.13
C ASN A 231 -8.03 -32.22 -6.15
N ASP A 232 -7.75 -33.29 -6.89
CA ASP A 232 -6.40 -33.86 -6.92
C ASP A 232 -5.35 -32.96 -7.59
N GLU A 233 -5.77 -32.03 -8.47
CA GLU A 233 -4.87 -31.15 -9.22
C GLU A 233 -4.61 -29.82 -8.50
N VAL A 234 -5.64 -29.24 -7.87
CA VAL A 234 -5.59 -27.89 -7.31
C VAL A 234 -6.46 -27.71 -6.07
N SER A 235 -6.13 -26.71 -5.26
CA SER A 235 -6.96 -26.25 -4.15
C SER A 235 -7.14 -24.73 -4.21
N LEU A 236 -8.38 -24.27 -4.06
CA LEU A 236 -8.72 -22.87 -3.86
C LEU A 236 -8.72 -22.59 -2.36
N LEU A 237 -7.87 -21.67 -1.92
CA LEU A 237 -7.71 -21.29 -0.52
C LEU A 237 -8.20 -19.87 -0.26
N GLU A 238 -8.78 -19.66 0.93
CA GLU A 238 -8.80 -18.34 1.57
C GLU A 238 -7.66 -18.29 2.59
N VAL A 239 -6.83 -17.25 2.50
CA VAL A 239 -5.64 -17.08 3.33
C VAL A 239 -5.77 -15.83 4.17
N HIS A 240 -5.73 -15.96 5.48
CA HIS A 240 -5.64 -14.83 6.42
C HIS A 240 -4.18 -14.46 6.64
N LEU A 241 -3.80 -13.26 6.18
CA LEU A 241 -2.43 -12.75 6.31
C LEU A 241 -2.25 -12.01 7.64
N ILE A 242 -1.80 -12.69 8.68
CA ILE A 242 -1.60 -12.13 10.02
C ILE A 242 -0.40 -11.19 10.03
N THR A 243 0.76 -11.65 9.60
CA THR A 243 1.92 -10.81 9.33
C THR A 243 1.99 -10.46 7.85
N GLY A 244 2.57 -9.31 7.49
CA GLY A 244 2.61 -8.84 6.09
C GLY A 244 4.04 -8.59 5.61
N LYS A 245 4.82 -9.66 5.36
CA LYS A 245 6.18 -9.55 4.82
C LYS A 245 6.19 -9.79 3.30
N THR A 246 7.22 -9.27 2.64
CA THR A 246 7.40 -9.42 1.19
C THR A 246 7.28 -10.88 0.77
N HIS A 247 6.44 -11.16 -0.23
CA HIS A 247 6.18 -12.49 -0.78
C HIS A 247 5.73 -13.56 0.25
N GLN A 248 5.28 -13.16 1.45
CA GLN A 248 5.03 -14.10 2.55
C GLN A 248 4.12 -15.26 2.16
N ILE A 249 2.89 -14.99 1.69
CA ILE A 249 1.92 -16.05 1.31
C ILE A 249 2.55 -16.97 0.27
N ARG A 250 3.19 -16.40 -0.74
CA ARG A 250 3.80 -17.13 -1.85
C ARG A 250 4.86 -18.13 -1.39
N ALA A 251 5.81 -17.65 -0.58
CA ALA A 251 6.89 -18.50 -0.06
C ALA A 251 6.38 -19.47 1.02
N HIS A 252 5.44 -19.06 1.86
CA HIS A 252 4.90 -19.89 2.94
C HIS A 252 4.12 -21.08 2.39
N LEU A 253 3.21 -20.88 1.43
CA LEU A 253 2.47 -21.98 0.79
C LEU A 253 3.39 -22.90 -0.02
N ALA A 254 4.40 -22.35 -0.70
CA ALA A 254 5.41 -23.16 -1.38
C ALA A 254 6.23 -24.02 -0.40
N SER A 255 6.53 -23.53 0.80
CA SER A 255 7.30 -24.26 1.82
C SER A 255 6.57 -25.47 2.41
N ILE A 256 5.24 -25.51 2.30
CA ILE A 256 4.41 -26.65 2.72
C ILE A 256 4.00 -27.55 1.55
N GLY A 257 4.60 -27.37 0.35
CA GLY A 257 4.36 -28.21 -0.82
C GLY A 257 3.19 -27.79 -1.73
N HIS A 258 2.53 -26.66 -1.43
CA HIS A 258 1.39 -26.14 -2.17
C HIS A 258 1.68 -24.77 -2.81
N PRO A 259 2.63 -24.66 -3.78
CA PRO A 259 2.95 -23.38 -4.39
C PRO A 259 1.77 -22.83 -5.20
N ILE A 260 1.68 -21.50 -5.25
CA ILE A 260 0.63 -20.80 -5.99
C ILE A 260 0.84 -20.98 -7.49
N ILE A 261 -0.23 -21.33 -8.22
CA ILE A 261 -0.23 -21.48 -9.68
C ILE A 261 0.03 -20.11 -10.33
N GLY A 262 0.90 -20.11 -11.35
CA GLY A 262 1.34 -18.90 -12.04
C GLY A 262 2.43 -18.11 -11.29
N ASP A 263 2.93 -18.61 -10.16
CA ASP A 263 4.06 -17.99 -9.46
C ASP A 263 5.40 -18.42 -10.06
N TYR A 264 5.97 -17.60 -10.93
CA TYR A 264 7.25 -17.89 -11.60
C TYR A 264 8.48 -17.80 -10.69
N LYS A 265 8.30 -17.37 -9.42
CA LYS A 265 9.40 -17.22 -8.45
C LYS A 265 9.45 -18.35 -7.43
N TYR A 266 8.31 -18.81 -6.95
CA TYR A 266 8.17 -19.84 -5.92
C TYR A 266 7.36 -21.05 -6.38
N GLY A 267 6.74 -20.98 -7.55
CA GLY A 267 5.85 -21.99 -8.10
C GLY A 267 6.57 -23.13 -8.83
N ASP A 268 5.76 -24.08 -9.26
CA ASP A 268 6.19 -25.20 -10.09
C ASP A 268 6.29 -24.78 -11.56
N LYS A 269 7.48 -24.94 -12.14
CA LYS A 269 7.75 -24.49 -13.52
C LYS A 269 6.93 -25.22 -14.58
N GLN A 270 6.75 -26.53 -14.42
CA GLN A 270 6.00 -27.36 -15.40
C GLN A 270 4.52 -27.00 -15.37
N ILE A 271 3.94 -26.90 -14.18
CA ILE A 271 2.54 -26.51 -14.01
C ILE A 271 2.32 -25.08 -14.53
N ASN A 272 3.19 -24.14 -14.17
CA ASN A 272 3.07 -22.76 -14.65
C ASN A 272 3.12 -22.67 -16.16
N GLU A 273 3.95 -23.48 -16.83
CA GLU A 273 4.01 -23.53 -18.29
C GLU A 273 2.71 -24.11 -18.89
N MET A 274 2.15 -25.17 -18.31
CA MET A 274 0.85 -25.70 -18.73
C MET A 274 -0.26 -24.64 -18.62
N TYR A 275 -0.32 -23.91 -17.52
CA TYR A 275 -1.32 -22.85 -17.33
C TYR A 275 -1.06 -21.64 -18.23
N ARG A 276 0.20 -21.35 -18.55
CA ARG A 276 0.56 -20.31 -19.53
C ARG A 276 0.07 -20.67 -20.92
N GLN A 277 0.24 -21.92 -21.35
CA GLN A 277 -0.22 -22.39 -22.66
C GLN A 277 -1.75 -22.47 -22.73
N ALA A 278 -2.40 -23.02 -21.71
CA ALA A 278 -3.85 -23.23 -21.72
C ALA A 278 -4.66 -21.93 -21.51
N TYR A 279 -4.16 -21.01 -20.69
CA TYR A 279 -4.92 -19.83 -20.26
C TYR A 279 -4.21 -18.49 -20.52
N GLY A 280 -2.99 -18.50 -21.07
CA GLY A 280 -2.19 -17.27 -21.17
C GLY A 280 -1.76 -16.70 -19.80
N LEU A 281 -1.74 -17.52 -18.75
CA LEU A 281 -1.45 -17.07 -17.38
C LEU A 281 0.00 -16.59 -17.26
N LYS A 282 0.19 -15.32 -16.84
CA LYS A 282 1.51 -14.67 -16.73
C LYS A 282 1.86 -14.24 -15.30
N SER A 283 1.00 -14.51 -14.32
CA SER A 283 1.14 -14.06 -12.94
C SER A 283 0.51 -15.04 -11.96
N GLN A 284 0.95 -14.98 -10.71
CA GLN A 284 0.38 -15.80 -9.63
C GLN A 284 -1.12 -15.57 -9.45
N LEU A 285 -1.88 -16.64 -9.32
CA LEU A 285 -3.29 -16.59 -8.94
C LEU A 285 -3.41 -16.31 -7.43
N LEU A 286 -3.09 -15.07 -7.07
CA LEU A 286 -3.15 -14.51 -5.72
C LEU A 286 -3.84 -13.15 -5.76
N HIS A 287 -4.88 -13.01 -4.95
CA HIS A 287 -5.75 -11.83 -4.93
C HIS A 287 -6.05 -11.39 -3.51
N ALA A 288 -5.78 -10.12 -3.15
CA ALA A 288 -6.18 -9.51 -1.89
C ALA A 288 -7.70 -9.29 -1.93
N TYR A 289 -8.43 -10.30 -1.44
CA TYR A 289 -9.86 -10.48 -1.69
C TYR A 289 -10.75 -9.67 -0.75
N ARG A 290 -10.48 -9.76 0.57
CA ARG A 290 -11.33 -9.17 1.59
C ARG A 290 -10.49 -8.46 2.65
N LEU A 291 -11.00 -7.35 3.13
CA LEU A 291 -10.43 -6.55 4.21
C LEU A 291 -11.52 -6.27 5.23
N GLU A 292 -11.23 -6.53 6.51
CA GLU A 292 -12.16 -6.27 7.61
C GLU A 292 -11.57 -5.20 8.53
N MET A 293 -12.36 -4.16 8.76
CA MET A 293 -11.93 -3.04 9.58
C MET A 293 -12.00 -3.39 11.07
N PRO A 294 -11.02 -2.92 11.86
CA PRO A 294 -11.09 -3.08 13.31
C PRO A 294 -12.10 -2.10 13.93
N SER A 295 -12.50 -2.38 15.17
CA SER A 295 -13.16 -1.38 16.00
C SER A 295 -12.15 -0.32 16.47
N SER A 296 -12.48 0.95 16.37
CA SER A 296 -11.68 2.11 16.79
C SER A 296 -12.58 3.26 17.21
N ASP A 297 -12.00 4.24 17.91
CA ASP A 297 -12.63 5.48 18.33
C ASP A 297 -12.05 6.71 17.61
N GLY A 298 -11.22 6.49 16.59
CA GLY A 298 -10.56 7.54 15.82
C GLY A 298 -11.39 8.13 14.68
N SER A 299 -10.71 8.79 13.75
CA SER A 299 -11.33 9.44 12.59
C SER A 299 -12.05 8.46 11.65
N LEU A 300 -11.68 7.18 11.69
CA LEU A 300 -12.24 6.11 10.88
C LEU A 300 -13.26 5.22 11.64
N ALA A 301 -13.72 5.63 12.83
CA ALA A 301 -14.69 4.87 13.63
C ALA A 301 -15.99 4.53 12.89
N TYR A 302 -16.40 5.34 11.93
CA TYR A 302 -17.58 5.09 11.09
C TYR A 302 -17.39 3.89 10.12
N LEU A 303 -16.17 3.37 9.99
CA LEU A 303 -15.84 2.16 9.23
C LEU A 303 -15.74 0.91 10.10
N ASN A 304 -15.97 1.03 11.41
CA ASN A 304 -15.86 -0.11 12.33
C ASN A 304 -16.66 -1.31 11.82
N ASP A 305 -16.03 -2.48 11.90
CA ASP A 305 -16.56 -3.80 11.53
C ASP A 305 -17.02 -3.94 10.07
N LYS A 306 -16.79 -2.92 9.23
CA LYS A 306 -17.09 -3.01 7.79
C LYS A 306 -16.14 -3.98 7.09
N LYS A 307 -16.71 -4.73 6.14
CA LYS A 307 -15.99 -5.67 5.28
C LYS A 307 -16.02 -5.15 3.85
N PHE A 308 -14.86 -5.08 3.24
CA PHE A 308 -14.69 -4.69 1.86
C PHE A 308 -14.22 -5.89 1.06
N VAL A 309 -14.81 -6.11 -0.11
CA VAL A 309 -14.51 -7.26 -0.98
C VAL A 309 -14.15 -6.76 -2.37
N ALA A 310 -13.01 -7.22 -2.90
CA ALA A 310 -12.61 -6.97 -4.27
C ALA A 310 -13.10 -8.09 -5.18
N LYS A 311 -13.68 -7.73 -6.33
CA LYS A 311 -14.04 -8.69 -7.37
C LYS A 311 -12.77 -9.41 -7.85
N LEU A 312 -12.82 -10.75 -7.90
CA LEU A 312 -11.75 -11.57 -8.49
C LEU A 312 -11.55 -11.21 -9.98
N PRO A 313 -10.33 -11.26 -10.51
CA PRO A 313 -10.08 -11.12 -11.94
C PRO A 313 -10.81 -12.20 -12.75
N ASP A 314 -11.33 -11.83 -13.91
CA ASP A 314 -12.11 -12.76 -14.75
C ASP A 314 -11.28 -14.00 -15.17
N GLN A 315 -9.97 -13.84 -15.42
CA GLN A 315 -9.06 -14.96 -15.68
C GLN A 315 -8.94 -15.91 -14.48
N PHE A 316 -8.91 -15.37 -13.25
CA PHE A 316 -8.89 -16.17 -12.02
C PHE A 316 -10.18 -17.00 -11.91
N ILE A 317 -11.34 -16.35 -12.08
CA ILE A 317 -12.66 -17.01 -12.03
C ILE A 317 -12.76 -18.11 -13.08
N LYS A 318 -12.37 -17.81 -14.34
CA LYS A 318 -12.39 -18.76 -15.43
C LYS A 318 -11.59 -20.02 -15.08
N ILE A 319 -10.33 -19.84 -14.65
CA ILE A 319 -9.45 -20.96 -14.31
C ILE A 319 -10.05 -21.81 -13.17
N CYS A 320 -10.57 -21.18 -12.11
CA CYS A 320 -11.17 -21.91 -10.99
C CYS A 320 -12.42 -22.71 -11.42
N LYS A 321 -13.27 -22.14 -12.28
CA LYS A 321 -14.45 -22.84 -12.84
C LYS A 321 -14.04 -24.02 -13.71
N ASP A 322 -13.10 -23.82 -14.64
CA ASP A 322 -12.61 -24.89 -15.53
C ASP A 322 -11.96 -26.05 -14.75
N LYS A 323 -11.42 -25.74 -13.56
CA LYS A 323 -10.86 -26.73 -12.63
C LYS A 323 -11.87 -27.28 -11.62
N GLY A 324 -13.13 -26.85 -11.63
CA GLY A 324 -14.19 -27.32 -10.74
C GLY A 324 -13.98 -27.00 -9.27
N VAL A 325 -13.34 -25.85 -8.96
CA VAL A 325 -13.07 -25.39 -7.59
C VAL A 325 -13.67 -24.02 -7.26
N LEU A 326 -14.60 -23.56 -8.11
CA LEU A 326 -15.43 -22.36 -7.90
C LEU A 326 -16.80 -22.56 -8.50
#